data_83ee589f2f5037fb558c1b7baed6bb31
#
_entry.id   83ee589f2f5037fb558c1b7baed6bb31
#
_cell.length_a   1.000
_cell.length_b   1.000
_cell.length_c   1.000
_cell.angle_alpha   90.00
_cell.angle_beta   90.00
_cell.angle_gamma   90.00
#
_symmetry.space_group_name_H-M   'P 1'
#
loop_
_entity.id
_entity.type
_entity.pdbx_description
1 polymer ?
#
loop_
_entity_poly.entity_id
_entity_poly.type
_entity_poly.pdbx_seq_one_letter_code
_entity_poly.pdbx_strand_id
1 'polypeptide(L)'
;RTFHVGGTATTAFKQPIVKAKNDGRVIYTEDLRTVENADGNFVVLNKNCSVRIENEQGRELESYQPVIGTILYVPNGGTIKKDETLATWDPYNVPVIAEKGGVVEFKDMIVGITVSKETDRETGTSSLVVMEHKQELHPQVVIRDAKTREVLAHHAIPAGANLTVKDGETISAGTMVAKTPRKVAKTKDITGGLPRVAELFEARKPKDACTIARVEGIVRLSSKNTSRGKKVITIETPTGELVDHLVPMNKHVIVHEDDHVHLGDQLTEGPVSPEEILDVCGKESLQEHLVNEVQEVYRLQGVEINDKHVEIIVRQMLRKVVITEPGNTEFLWGDQVDKTTFD
;
A
#
# COMPACT_ATOMS: atom_id res chain seq x y z
N ARG A 1 -18.12 26.92 -14.25
CA ARG A 1 -18.83 26.29 -13.14
C ARG A 1 -18.08 26.55 -11.86
N THR A 2 -18.70 27.20 -10.92
CA THR A 2 -18.18 27.39 -9.57
C THR A 2 -18.23 26.05 -8.84
N PHE A 3 -17.07 25.55 -8.41
CA PHE A 3 -17.02 24.44 -7.49
C PHE A 3 -17.53 24.96 -6.13
N HIS A 4 -18.60 24.40 -5.65
CA HIS A 4 -19.10 24.77 -4.31
C HIS A 4 -18.15 24.16 -3.27
N VAL A 5 -17.54 25.00 -2.47
CA VAL A 5 -16.83 24.62 -1.24
C VAL A 5 -17.90 24.10 -0.28
N GLY A 6 -18.02 22.78 -0.12
CA GLY A 6 -18.99 22.18 0.80
C GLY A 6 -19.69 20.92 0.30
N GLY A 7 -19.40 20.44 -0.90
CA GLY A 7 -19.77 19.09 -1.29
C GLY A 7 -18.99 18.11 -0.40
N THR A 8 -19.68 17.33 0.42
CA THR A 8 -19.09 16.14 1.04
C THR A 8 -18.50 15.31 -0.08
N ALA A 9 -17.16 15.16 -0.08
CA ALA A 9 -16.50 14.21 -0.95
C ALA A 9 -17.14 12.86 -0.66
N THR A 10 -18.00 12.40 -1.55
CA THR A 10 -18.40 11.00 -1.57
C THR A 10 -17.13 10.26 -1.90
N THR A 11 -16.52 9.67 -0.89
CA THR A 11 -15.47 8.68 -1.08
C THR A 11 -16.00 7.71 -2.12
N ALA A 12 -15.41 7.71 -3.30
CA ALA A 12 -15.77 6.73 -4.31
C ALA A 12 -15.49 5.37 -3.67
N PHE A 13 -16.56 4.66 -3.29
CA PHE A 13 -16.46 3.32 -2.73
C PHE A 13 -15.79 2.48 -3.80
N LYS A 14 -14.52 2.13 -3.57
CA LYS A 14 -13.87 1.12 -4.38
C LYS A 14 -14.75 -0.11 -4.28
N GLN A 15 -15.30 -0.57 -5.39
CA GLN A 15 -16.20 -1.72 -5.38
C GLN A 15 -15.44 -2.90 -4.77
N PRO A 16 -15.98 -3.56 -3.75
CA PRO A 16 -15.32 -4.68 -3.08
C PRO A 16 -15.27 -5.94 -3.95
N ILE A 17 -15.81 -5.88 -5.15
CA ILE A 17 -15.95 -7.00 -6.08
C ILE A 17 -15.33 -6.60 -7.42
N VAL A 18 -14.41 -7.40 -7.90
CA VAL A 18 -13.82 -7.29 -9.23
C VAL A 18 -14.43 -8.36 -10.13
N LYS A 19 -15.04 -7.95 -11.22
CA LYS A 19 -15.60 -8.84 -12.26
C LYS A 19 -14.77 -8.75 -13.51
N ALA A 20 -14.61 -9.89 -14.19
CA ALA A 20 -13.97 -9.95 -15.50
C ALA A 20 -14.82 -9.20 -16.54
N LYS A 21 -14.19 -8.40 -17.39
CA LYS A 21 -14.83 -7.67 -18.49
C LYS A 21 -14.79 -8.48 -19.79
N ASN A 22 -13.85 -9.43 -19.87
CA ASN A 22 -13.63 -10.28 -21.03
C ASN A 22 -13.52 -11.75 -20.61
N ASP A 23 -13.82 -12.65 -21.54
CA ASP A 23 -13.51 -14.06 -21.37
C ASP A 23 -12.01 -14.28 -21.55
N GLY A 24 -11.42 -15.15 -20.73
CA GLY A 24 -10.00 -15.41 -20.83
C GLY A 24 -9.46 -16.39 -19.81
N ARG A 25 -8.15 -16.52 -19.81
CA ARG A 25 -7.41 -17.33 -18.84
C ARG A 25 -6.78 -16.42 -17.80
N VAL A 26 -6.95 -16.76 -16.53
CA VAL A 26 -6.38 -16.01 -15.40
C VAL A 26 -4.94 -16.43 -15.19
N ILE A 27 -4.02 -15.49 -15.21
CA ILE A 27 -2.58 -15.71 -14.97
C ILE A 27 -2.15 -14.84 -13.78
N TYR A 28 -1.52 -15.47 -12.82
CA TYR A 28 -0.89 -14.80 -11.67
C TYR A 28 0.54 -14.44 -12.03
N THR A 29 1.00 -13.25 -11.62
CA THR A 29 2.43 -12.93 -11.69
C THR A 29 3.25 -13.82 -10.76
N GLU A 30 4.52 -14.04 -11.08
CA GLU A 30 5.43 -14.89 -10.29
C GLU A 30 5.58 -14.42 -8.84
N ASP A 31 5.44 -13.11 -8.60
CA ASP A 31 5.53 -12.49 -7.28
C ASP A 31 4.27 -12.67 -6.42
N LEU A 32 3.16 -13.16 -7.00
CA LEU A 32 1.90 -13.30 -6.27
C LEU A 32 1.97 -14.48 -5.29
N ARG A 33 1.96 -14.17 -4.00
CA ARG A 33 1.83 -15.17 -2.93
C ARG A 33 0.37 -15.33 -2.54
N THR A 34 -0.12 -16.55 -2.62
CA THR A 34 -1.48 -16.89 -2.22
C THR A 34 -1.50 -18.09 -1.27
N VAL A 35 -2.49 -18.13 -0.41
CA VAL A 35 -2.79 -19.27 0.46
C VAL A 35 -4.22 -19.69 0.20
N GLU A 36 -4.44 -21.00 0.05
CA GLU A 36 -5.77 -21.56 -0.09
C GLU A 36 -6.47 -21.54 1.28
N ASN A 37 -7.67 -20.95 1.32
CA ASN A 37 -8.51 -20.95 2.52
C ASN A 37 -9.34 -22.23 2.63
N ALA A 38 -10.11 -22.37 3.72
CA ALA A 38 -10.96 -23.54 3.96
C ALA A 38 -12.06 -23.74 2.90
N ASP A 39 -12.41 -22.70 2.15
CA ASP A 39 -13.43 -22.72 1.09
C ASP A 39 -12.85 -23.06 -0.28
N GLY A 40 -11.54 -23.32 -0.39
CA GLY A 40 -10.86 -23.60 -1.66
C GLY A 40 -10.57 -22.36 -2.53
N ASN A 41 -10.67 -21.16 -1.95
CA ASN A 41 -10.34 -19.91 -2.61
C ASN A 41 -8.92 -19.47 -2.24
N PHE A 42 -8.33 -18.58 -3.06
CA PHE A 42 -6.96 -18.12 -2.89
C PHE A 42 -6.93 -16.73 -2.26
N VAL A 43 -6.31 -16.60 -1.10
CA VAL A 43 -6.16 -15.34 -0.37
C VAL A 43 -4.79 -14.75 -0.65
N VAL A 44 -4.74 -13.49 -1.08
CA VAL A 44 -3.51 -12.76 -1.42
C VAL A 44 -2.81 -12.30 -0.15
N LEU A 45 -1.51 -12.60 -0.04
CA LEU A 45 -0.71 -12.33 1.16
C LEU A 45 0.23 -11.12 0.99
N ASN A 46 0.60 -10.76 -0.23
CA ASN A 46 1.59 -9.73 -0.49
C ASN A 46 1.04 -8.57 -1.34
N LYS A 47 1.81 -7.49 -1.39
CA LYS A 47 1.59 -6.32 -2.25
C LYS A 47 2.39 -6.44 -3.55
N ASN A 48 2.16 -5.49 -4.45
CA ASN A 48 2.93 -5.31 -5.68
C ASN A 48 2.92 -6.53 -6.62
N CYS A 49 1.77 -7.17 -6.69
CA CYS A 49 1.51 -8.31 -7.55
C CYS A 49 0.36 -7.98 -8.49
N SER A 50 0.24 -8.71 -9.58
CA SER A 50 -0.87 -8.53 -10.51
C SER A 50 -1.50 -9.87 -10.92
N VAL A 51 -2.78 -9.79 -11.24
CA VAL A 51 -3.57 -10.87 -11.84
C VAL A 51 -3.99 -10.39 -13.21
N ARG A 52 -3.66 -11.16 -14.25
CA ARG A 52 -3.93 -10.83 -15.63
C ARG A 52 -4.98 -11.77 -16.19
N ILE A 53 -5.76 -11.27 -17.12
CA ILE A 53 -6.64 -12.08 -17.95
C ILE A 53 -6.08 -12.05 -19.37
N GLU A 54 -5.73 -13.20 -19.89
CA GLU A 54 -5.14 -13.38 -21.22
C GLU A 54 -6.11 -14.14 -22.15
N ASN A 55 -6.03 -13.85 -23.44
CA ASN A 55 -6.74 -14.62 -24.45
C ASN A 55 -5.98 -15.93 -24.77
N GLU A 56 -6.55 -16.77 -25.65
CA GLU A 56 -5.93 -18.02 -26.10
C GLU A 56 -4.57 -17.83 -26.81
N GLN A 57 -4.27 -16.62 -27.26
CA GLN A 57 -3.02 -16.26 -27.93
C GLN A 57 -1.96 -15.72 -26.97
N GLY A 58 -2.23 -15.69 -25.64
CA GLY A 58 -1.32 -15.16 -24.62
C GLY A 58 -1.24 -13.63 -24.58
N ARG A 59 -2.20 -12.93 -25.21
CA ARG A 59 -2.27 -11.47 -25.16
C ARG A 59 -3.07 -11.04 -23.92
N GLU A 60 -2.50 -10.14 -23.15
CA GLU A 60 -3.16 -9.52 -22.00
C GLU A 60 -4.38 -8.70 -22.45
N LEU A 61 -5.53 -9.02 -21.86
CA LEU A 61 -6.79 -8.31 -22.07
C LEU A 61 -7.06 -7.35 -20.91
N GLU A 62 -6.75 -7.79 -19.70
CA GLU A 62 -7.00 -7.05 -18.46
C GLU A 62 -5.90 -7.34 -17.43
N SER A 63 -5.58 -6.34 -16.61
CA SER A 63 -4.67 -6.48 -15.48
C SER A 63 -5.28 -5.86 -14.25
N TYR A 64 -5.16 -6.55 -13.11
CA TYR A 64 -5.65 -6.13 -11.81
C TYR A 64 -4.55 -6.26 -10.77
N GLN A 65 -4.41 -5.25 -9.93
CA GLN A 65 -3.50 -5.27 -8.78
C GLN A 65 -4.30 -5.58 -7.51
N PRO A 66 -4.32 -6.83 -7.04
CA PRO A 66 -5.02 -7.19 -5.83
C PRO A 66 -4.30 -6.59 -4.60
N VAL A 67 -5.09 -6.24 -3.59
CA VAL A 67 -4.58 -5.82 -2.28
C VAL A 67 -4.44 -7.02 -1.35
N ILE A 68 -3.65 -6.89 -0.29
CA ILE A 68 -3.55 -7.94 0.76
C ILE A 68 -4.95 -8.26 1.29
N GLY A 69 -5.25 -9.56 1.40
CA GLY A 69 -6.54 -10.06 1.85
C GLY A 69 -7.59 -10.16 0.75
N THR A 70 -7.24 -9.86 -0.50
CA THR A 70 -8.12 -10.14 -1.64
C THR A 70 -8.32 -11.64 -1.77
N ILE A 71 -9.58 -12.05 -1.89
CA ILE A 71 -9.98 -13.45 -2.16
C ILE A 71 -10.15 -13.61 -3.66
N LEU A 72 -9.34 -14.48 -4.25
CA LEU A 72 -9.40 -14.84 -5.66
C LEU A 72 -10.20 -16.15 -5.81
N TYR A 73 -11.18 -16.15 -6.70
CA TYR A 73 -12.07 -17.30 -6.93
C TYR A 73 -11.60 -18.25 -8.02
N VAL A 74 -10.70 -17.79 -8.87
CA VAL A 74 -10.20 -18.56 -10.02
C VAL A 74 -8.72 -18.87 -9.81
N PRO A 75 -8.29 -20.13 -9.86
CA PRO A 75 -6.90 -20.51 -9.69
C PRO A 75 -6.02 -20.01 -10.85
N ASN A 76 -4.71 -19.96 -10.63
CA ASN A 76 -3.76 -19.65 -11.67
C ASN A 76 -3.89 -20.63 -12.85
N GLY A 77 -4.03 -20.09 -14.05
CA GLY A 77 -4.28 -20.87 -15.27
C GLY A 77 -5.74 -21.26 -15.50
N GLY A 78 -6.65 -20.93 -14.58
CA GLY A 78 -8.09 -21.17 -14.72
C GLY A 78 -8.74 -20.26 -15.77
N THR A 79 -9.89 -20.66 -16.29
CA THR A 79 -10.67 -19.87 -17.23
C THR A 79 -11.75 -19.09 -16.50
N ILE A 80 -11.99 -17.86 -16.93
CA ILE A 80 -13.05 -16.99 -16.41
C ILE A 80 -13.88 -16.45 -17.57
N LYS A 81 -15.18 -16.30 -17.33
CA LYS A 81 -16.10 -15.69 -18.29
C LYS A 81 -16.36 -14.23 -17.95
N LYS A 82 -16.80 -13.50 -18.95
CA LYS A 82 -17.26 -12.13 -18.79
C LYS A 82 -18.34 -12.03 -17.71
N ASP A 83 -18.28 -10.98 -16.87
CA ASP A 83 -19.16 -10.68 -15.74
C ASP A 83 -19.06 -11.68 -14.55
N GLU A 84 -18.21 -12.70 -14.65
CA GLU A 84 -17.89 -13.59 -13.54
C GLU A 84 -17.01 -12.88 -12.50
N THR A 85 -17.21 -13.21 -11.22
CA THR A 85 -16.44 -12.62 -10.13
C THR A 85 -15.04 -13.20 -10.10
N LEU A 86 -14.03 -12.37 -10.36
CA LEU A 86 -12.63 -12.72 -10.28
C LEU A 86 -12.12 -12.65 -8.83
N ALA A 87 -12.47 -11.57 -8.13
CA ALA A 87 -11.92 -11.27 -6.82
C ALA A 87 -12.90 -10.48 -5.93
N THR A 88 -12.76 -10.64 -4.62
CA THR A 88 -13.42 -9.79 -3.62
C THR A 88 -12.42 -9.36 -2.55
N TRP A 89 -12.63 -8.19 -1.96
CA TRP A 89 -11.76 -7.65 -0.92
C TRP A 89 -12.52 -6.72 0.03
N ASP A 90 -11.98 -6.51 1.25
CA ASP A 90 -12.56 -5.58 2.22
C ASP A 90 -11.92 -4.19 2.06
N PRO A 91 -12.68 -3.17 1.63
CA PRO A 91 -12.17 -1.81 1.47
C PRO A 91 -11.97 -1.08 2.80
N TYR A 92 -12.61 -1.55 3.88
CA TYR A 92 -12.64 -0.85 5.17
C TYR A 92 -11.56 -1.29 6.13
N ASN A 93 -11.03 -2.48 5.96
CA ASN A 93 -10.05 -3.07 6.87
C ASN A 93 -8.79 -3.52 6.12
N VAL A 94 -7.68 -3.54 6.85
CA VAL A 94 -6.46 -4.23 6.43
C VAL A 94 -6.39 -5.52 7.26
N PRO A 95 -6.51 -6.69 6.64
CA PRO A 95 -6.45 -7.95 7.36
C PRO A 95 -5.01 -8.36 7.66
N VAL A 96 -4.81 -9.04 8.79
CA VAL A 96 -3.65 -9.88 9.08
C VAL A 96 -4.08 -11.32 8.88
N ILE A 97 -3.40 -12.05 8.00
CA ILE A 97 -3.83 -13.37 7.53
C ILE A 97 -2.83 -14.42 8.00
N ALA A 98 -3.35 -15.57 8.45
CA ALA A 98 -2.53 -16.71 8.81
C ALA A 98 -1.99 -17.40 7.54
N GLU A 99 -0.68 -17.48 7.39
CA GLU A 99 -0.05 -18.20 6.29
C GLU A 99 -0.12 -19.72 6.47
N LYS A 100 -0.16 -20.17 7.71
CA LYS A 100 -0.20 -21.60 8.09
C LYS A 100 -1.34 -21.87 9.05
N GLY A 101 -1.92 -23.06 8.95
CA GLY A 101 -2.90 -23.56 9.91
C GLY A 101 -2.22 -24.07 11.18
N GLY A 102 -2.91 -23.95 12.31
CA GLY A 102 -2.41 -24.41 13.61
C GLY A 102 -3.22 -23.88 14.78
N VAL A 103 -2.67 -23.99 15.96
CA VAL A 103 -3.27 -23.47 17.21
C VAL A 103 -2.73 -22.09 17.51
N VAL A 104 -3.63 -21.16 17.74
CA VAL A 104 -3.33 -19.76 18.07
C VAL A 104 -2.84 -19.64 19.51
N GLU A 105 -1.76 -18.95 19.74
CA GLU A 105 -1.25 -18.54 21.05
C GLU A 105 -1.00 -17.04 21.08
N PHE A 106 -1.53 -16.35 22.07
CA PHE A 106 -1.30 -14.92 22.24
C PHE A 106 -0.02 -14.66 23.02
N LYS A 107 0.88 -13.85 22.45
CA LYS A 107 2.11 -13.43 23.10
C LYS A 107 2.09 -11.93 23.34
N ASP A 108 2.49 -11.50 24.54
CA ASP A 108 2.55 -10.10 24.97
C ASP A 108 1.18 -9.37 24.89
N MET A 109 0.08 -10.13 24.94
CA MET A 109 -1.28 -9.60 24.95
C MET A 109 -1.84 -9.55 26.36
N ILE A 110 -1.64 -8.43 27.06
CA ILE A 110 -2.06 -8.22 28.45
C ILE A 110 -3.27 -7.28 28.45
N VAL A 111 -4.42 -7.77 28.93
CA VAL A 111 -5.64 -6.96 29.04
C VAL A 111 -5.42 -5.78 29.96
N GLY A 112 -5.74 -4.57 29.49
CA GLY A 112 -5.54 -3.30 30.20
C GLY A 112 -4.18 -2.63 29.99
N ILE A 113 -3.21 -3.31 29.33
CA ILE A 113 -1.90 -2.75 29.00
C ILE A 113 -1.70 -2.70 27.49
N THR A 114 -1.72 -3.84 26.83
CA THR A 114 -1.52 -3.96 25.38
C THR A 114 -2.82 -4.22 24.64
N VAL A 115 -3.84 -4.71 25.30
CA VAL A 115 -5.15 -5.07 24.69
C VAL A 115 -6.28 -4.54 25.56
N SER A 116 -7.29 -3.90 24.93
CA SER A 116 -8.57 -3.55 25.55
C SER A 116 -9.69 -4.46 25.06
N LYS A 117 -10.65 -4.72 25.92
CA LYS A 117 -11.87 -5.41 25.56
C LYS A 117 -12.91 -4.36 25.19
N GLU A 118 -13.27 -4.29 23.92
CA GLU A 118 -14.33 -3.42 23.43
C GLU A 118 -15.57 -4.27 23.14
N THR A 119 -16.70 -3.82 23.63
CA THR A 119 -18.00 -4.44 23.31
C THR A 119 -18.73 -3.55 22.34
N ASP A 120 -18.98 -4.06 21.15
CA ASP A 120 -19.80 -3.39 20.16
C ASP A 120 -21.23 -3.28 20.70
N ARG A 121 -21.74 -2.04 20.77
CA ARG A 121 -23.07 -1.76 21.31
C ARG A 121 -24.22 -2.20 20.40
N GLU A 122 -23.95 -2.36 19.11
CA GLU A 122 -24.97 -2.76 18.13
C GLU A 122 -25.07 -4.28 18.01
N THR A 123 -23.94 -4.96 18.02
CA THR A 123 -23.89 -6.43 17.85
C THR A 123 -23.77 -7.21 19.16
N GLY A 124 -23.45 -6.54 20.28
CA GLY A 124 -23.21 -7.17 21.57
C GLY A 124 -21.95 -8.05 21.63
N THR A 125 -21.16 -8.07 20.54
CA THR A 125 -19.97 -8.89 20.42
C THR A 125 -18.79 -8.19 21.09
N SER A 126 -18.07 -8.89 21.98
CA SER A 126 -16.84 -8.33 22.55
C SER A 126 -15.62 -8.74 21.71
N SER A 127 -14.89 -7.76 21.24
CA SER A 127 -13.62 -7.93 20.53
C SER A 127 -12.46 -7.42 21.37
N LEU A 128 -11.28 -8.01 21.15
CA LEU A 128 -10.04 -7.54 21.73
C LEU A 128 -9.36 -6.59 20.75
N VAL A 129 -9.10 -5.37 21.20
CA VAL A 129 -8.44 -4.34 20.40
C VAL A 129 -7.04 -4.08 20.94
N VAL A 130 -6.03 -4.13 20.09
CA VAL A 130 -4.64 -3.83 20.48
C VAL A 130 -4.47 -2.33 20.66
N MET A 131 -3.98 -1.91 21.83
CA MET A 131 -3.76 -0.51 22.17
C MET A 131 -2.32 -0.08 21.93
N GLU A 132 -2.10 1.22 21.67
CA GLU A 132 -0.78 1.80 21.75
C GLU A 132 -0.27 1.78 23.19
N HIS A 133 0.92 1.28 23.42
CA HIS A 133 1.57 1.21 24.75
C HIS A 133 3.02 1.69 24.66
N LYS A 134 3.56 2.13 25.79
CA LYS A 134 4.92 2.69 25.90
C LYS A 134 5.96 1.68 26.39
N GLN A 135 5.54 0.44 26.71
CA GLN A 135 6.41 -0.61 27.20
C GLN A 135 7.04 -1.38 26.04
N GLU A 136 8.17 -2.05 26.28
CA GLU A 136 8.83 -2.92 25.30
C GLU A 136 8.10 -4.27 25.11
N LEU A 137 6.78 -4.21 24.97
CA LEU A 137 5.94 -5.36 24.69
C LEU A 137 5.57 -5.35 23.20
N HIS A 138 5.55 -6.51 22.59
CA HIS A 138 5.21 -6.65 21.17
C HIS A 138 4.03 -7.62 21.02
N PRO A 139 2.77 -7.14 20.98
CA PRO A 139 1.61 -7.98 20.80
C PRO A 139 1.72 -8.81 19.53
N GLN A 140 1.71 -10.13 19.67
CA GLN A 140 1.85 -11.07 18.56
C GLN A 140 0.85 -12.22 18.69
N VAL A 141 0.41 -12.70 17.54
CA VAL A 141 -0.27 -13.98 17.43
C VAL A 141 0.73 -15.01 16.89
N VAL A 142 0.98 -16.03 17.66
CA VAL A 142 1.85 -17.15 17.32
C VAL A 142 0.99 -18.33 16.88
N ILE A 143 1.30 -18.93 15.76
CA ILE A 143 0.64 -20.14 15.29
C ILE A 143 1.55 -21.32 15.56
N ARG A 144 1.07 -22.30 16.32
CA ARG A 144 1.78 -23.51 16.67
C ARG A 144 1.17 -24.74 16.03
N ASP A 145 2.01 -25.71 15.72
CA ASP A 145 1.53 -27.03 15.33
C ASP A 145 0.77 -27.69 16.48
N ALA A 146 -0.38 -28.27 16.18
CA ALA A 146 -1.27 -28.90 17.18
C ALA A 146 -0.60 -30.14 17.84
N LYS A 147 0.34 -30.80 17.17
CA LYS A 147 0.97 -32.04 17.63
C LYS A 147 2.37 -31.80 18.21
N THR A 148 3.23 -31.09 17.49
CA THR A 148 4.63 -30.88 17.88
C THR A 148 4.82 -29.67 18.77
N ARG A 149 3.82 -28.75 18.83
CA ARG A 149 3.88 -27.43 19.50
C ARG A 149 5.02 -26.53 18.97
N GLU A 150 5.60 -26.87 17.86
CA GLU A 150 6.57 -26.02 17.19
C GLU A 150 5.89 -24.75 16.66
N VAL A 151 6.63 -23.66 16.65
CA VAL A 151 6.14 -22.39 16.12
C VAL A 151 6.20 -22.44 14.61
N LEU A 152 5.04 -22.30 13.97
CA LEU A 152 4.90 -22.32 12.51
C LEU A 152 4.95 -20.92 11.90
N ALA A 153 4.39 -19.93 12.59
CA ALA A 153 4.37 -18.55 12.14
C ALA A 153 4.20 -17.57 13.31
N HIS A 154 4.72 -16.35 13.12
CA HIS A 154 4.56 -15.21 14.01
C HIS A 154 3.88 -14.09 13.24
N HIS A 155 2.80 -13.54 13.79
CA HIS A 155 2.11 -12.39 13.23
C HIS A 155 2.11 -11.25 14.24
N ALA A 156 2.88 -10.20 13.99
CA ALA A 156 2.85 -8.98 14.77
C ALA A 156 1.52 -8.26 14.54
N ILE A 157 0.83 -7.88 15.62
CA ILE A 157 -0.47 -7.22 15.51
C ILE A 157 -0.30 -5.72 15.75
N PRO A 158 -0.61 -4.87 14.78
CA PRO A 158 -0.48 -3.43 14.92
C PRO A 158 -1.49 -2.86 15.92
N ALA A 159 -1.13 -1.73 16.53
CA ALA A 159 -2.04 -1.00 17.41
C ALA A 159 -3.29 -0.53 16.63
N GLY A 160 -4.45 -0.64 17.26
CA GLY A 160 -5.75 -0.37 16.66
C GLY A 160 -6.35 -1.56 15.88
N ALA A 161 -5.68 -2.69 15.84
CA ALA A 161 -6.22 -3.90 15.22
C ALA A 161 -7.20 -4.63 16.16
N ASN A 162 -8.29 -5.09 15.58
CA ASN A 162 -9.29 -5.95 16.23
C ASN A 162 -8.93 -7.40 15.99
N LEU A 163 -8.74 -8.18 17.05
CA LEU A 163 -8.49 -9.61 16.95
C LEU A 163 -9.78 -10.33 16.55
N THR A 164 -9.68 -11.23 15.56
CA THR A 164 -10.80 -12.04 15.07
C THR A 164 -10.79 -13.47 15.61
N VAL A 165 -9.64 -13.91 16.15
CA VAL A 165 -9.41 -15.25 16.69
C VAL A 165 -9.25 -15.20 18.21
N LYS A 166 -9.44 -16.34 18.86
CA LYS A 166 -9.27 -16.52 20.31
C LYS A 166 -7.98 -17.28 20.61
N ASP A 167 -7.46 -17.05 21.82
CA ASP A 167 -6.34 -17.83 22.33
C ASP A 167 -6.72 -19.33 22.46
N GLY A 168 -5.86 -20.22 21.96
CA GLY A 168 -6.11 -21.66 21.90
C GLY A 168 -7.01 -22.13 20.76
N GLU A 169 -7.48 -21.25 19.89
CA GLU A 169 -8.32 -21.60 18.73
C GLU A 169 -7.49 -22.28 17.65
N THR A 170 -8.05 -23.32 17.02
CA THR A 170 -7.42 -23.96 15.87
C THR A 170 -7.92 -23.31 14.59
N ILE A 171 -7.00 -22.77 13.80
CA ILE A 171 -7.29 -22.08 12.55
C ILE A 171 -6.65 -22.79 11.36
N SER A 172 -7.25 -22.61 10.18
CA SER A 172 -6.68 -23.03 8.89
C SER A 172 -5.81 -21.91 8.28
N ALA A 173 -4.98 -22.30 7.34
CA ALA A 173 -4.27 -21.32 6.50
C ALA A 173 -5.29 -20.42 5.76
N GLY A 174 -4.93 -19.15 5.50
CA GLY A 174 -5.84 -18.17 4.91
C GLY A 174 -6.86 -17.55 5.86
N THR A 175 -6.92 -17.97 7.13
CA THR A 175 -7.84 -17.40 8.14
C THR A 175 -7.36 -16.00 8.55
N MET A 176 -8.28 -15.04 8.63
CA MET A 176 -8.00 -13.71 9.13
C MET A 176 -7.83 -13.73 10.65
N VAL A 177 -6.65 -13.37 11.12
CA VAL A 177 -6.26 -13.36 12.55
C VAL A 177 -6.64 -12.06 13.23
N ALA A 178 -6.45 -10.95 12.53
CA ALA A 178 -6.81 -9.63 12.99
C ALA A 178 -7.22 -8.74 11.80
N LYS A 179 -7.99 -7.70 12.08
CA LYS A 179 -8.35 -6.67 11.11
C LYS A 179 -8.06 -5.28 11.69
N THR A 180 -7.34 -4.48 10.95
CA THR A 180 -7.09 -3.08 11.30
C THR A 180 -8.03 -2.22 10.48
N PRO A 181 -8.95 -1.47 11.10
CA PRO A 181 -9.77 -0.52 10.37
C PRO A 181 -8.84 0.44 9.60
N ARG A 182 -9.06 0.57 8.30
CA ARG A 182 -8.40 1.66 7.58
C ARG A 182 -8.93 2.93 8.22
N LYS A 183 -8.08 3.61 8.95
CA LYS A 183 -8.38 4.98 9.33
C LYS A 183 -8.58 5.70 8.01
N VAL A 184 -9.84 5.90 7.64
CA VAL A 184 -10.16 6.95 6.68
C VAL A 184 -9.52 8.16 7.33
N ALA A 185 -8.44 8.64 6.73
CA ALA A 185 -7.69 9.74 7.30
C ALA A 185 -8.75 10.80 7.61
N LYS A 186 -9.00 11.00 8.91
CA LYS A 186 -9.82 12.13 9.32
C LYS A 186 -9.08 13.28 8.69
N THR A 187 -9.69 13.86 7.68
CA THR A 187 -9.22 14.96 6.84
C THR A 187 -8.78 16.13 7.72
N LYS A 188 -7.72 15.95 8.51
CA LYS A 188 -7.23 17.01 9.37
C LYS A 188 -6.30 17.97 8.65
N ASP A 189 -5.71 17.55 7.50
CA ASP A 189 -4.82 18.40 6.72
C ASP A 189 -4.67 17.98 5.25
N ILE A 190 -5.55 17.13 4.72
CA ILE A 190 -5.57 16.88 3.28
C ILE A 190 -6.38 18.01 2.66
N THR A 191 -5.69 18.98 2.11
CA THR A 191 -6.29 19.98 1.24
C THR A 191 -6.96 19.23 0.10
N GLY A 192 -8.28 19.15 0.12
CA GLY A 192 -9.05 18.45 -0.90
C GLY A 192 -9.55 19.41 -1.97
N GLY A 193 -9.97 18.87 -3.11
CA GLY A 193 -10.54 19.64 -4.19
C GLY A 193 -9.54 20.54 -4.93
N LEU A 194 -10.00 21.72 -5.38
CA LEU A 194 -9.18 22.64 -6.16
C LEU A 194 -7.85 23.06 -5.51
N PRO A 195 -7.78 23.32 -4.19
CA PRO A 195 -6.50 23.58 -3.54
C PRO A 195 -5.46 22.47 -3.72
N ARG A 196 -5.88 21.19 -3.69
CA ARG A 196 -4.97 20.06 -3.93
C ARG A 196 -4.44 20.04 -5.35
N VAL A 197 -5.29 20.36 -6.33
CA VAL A 197 -4.84 20.45 -7.74
C VAL A 197 -3.80 21.56 -7.91
N ALA A 198 -4.02 22.71 -7.25
CA ALA A 198 -3.05 23.81 -7.27
C ALA A 198 -1.71 23.40 -6.62
N GLU A 199 -1.73 22.72 -5.48
CA GLU A 199 -0.51 22.19 -4.83
C GLU A 199 0.25 21.22 -5.72
N LEU A 200 -0.45 20.32 -6.44
CA LEU A 200 0.16 19.38 -7.37
C LEU A 200 0.83 20.10 -8.55
N PHE A 201 0.15 21.09 -9.15
CA PHE A 201 0.74 21.86 -10.25
C PHE A 201 1.85 22.81 -9.82
N GLU A 202 1.87 23.25 -8.57
CA GLU A 202 2.96 24.00 -7.98
C GLU A 202 4.12 23.11 -7.50
N ALA A 203 3.94 21.78 -7.54
CA ALA A 203 4.87 20.77 -7.03
C ALA A 203 5.32 21.05 -5.58
N ARG A 204 4.40 21.52 -4.73
CA ARG A 204 4.70 21.82 -3.32
C ARG A 204 5.05 20.55 -2.57
N LYS A 205 6.08 20.61 -1.73
CA LYS A 205 6.43 19.52 -0.84
C LYS A 205 5.34 19.33 0.21
N PRO A 206 4.75 18.14 0.32
CA PRO A 206 3.74 17.86 1.34
C PRO A 206 4.33 18.00 2.76
N LYS A 207 3.53 18.49 3.72
CA LYS A 207 3.98 18.67 5.12
C LYS A 207 4.39 17.34 5.77
N ASP A 208 3.65 16.27 5.48
CA ASP A 208 3.88 14.93 6.02
C ASP A 208 4.17 13.92 4.90
N ALA A 209 5.15 14.24 4.04
CA ALA A 209 5.53 13.38 2.94
C ALA A 209 5.92 11.97 3.43
N CYS A 210 5.47 10.92 2.74
CA CYS A 210 5.89 9.56 3.01
C CYS A 210 7.38 9.37 2.70
N THR A 211 7.98 8.32 3.21
CA THR A 211 9.30 7.85 2.79
C THR A 211 9.10 6.79 1.71
N ILE A 212 9.81 6.92 0.58
CA ILE A 212 9.75 5.97 -0.52
C ILE A 212 11.01 5.12 -0.59
N ALA A 213 10.89 3.93 -1.19
CA ALA A 213 12.02 3.03 -1.42
C ALA A 213 12.94 3.60 -2.52
N ARG A 214 14.23 3.74 -2.23
CA ARG A 214 15.24 4.22 -3.19
C ARG A 214 15.91 3.10 -3.97
N VAL A 215 15.69 1.87 -3.55
CA VAL A 215 16.22 0.67 -4.16
C VAL A 215 15.14 -0.41 -4.15
N GLU A 216 15.22 -1.31 -5.10
CA GLU A 216 14.40 -2.51 -5.15
C GLU A 216 15.03 -3.61 -4.28
N GLY A 217 14.21 -4.35 -3.53
CA GLY A 217 14.70 -5.44 -2.70
C GLY A 217 13.72 -5.91 -1.62
N ILE A 218 14.26 -6.65 -0.66
CA ILE A 218 13.49 -7.24 0.45
C ILE A 218 13.64 -6.36 1.69
N VAL A 219 12.52 -6.04 2.33
CA VAL A 219 12.50 -5.24 3.55
C VAL A 219 13.00 -6.05 4.74
N ARG A 220 13.96 -5.48 5.47
CA ARG A 220 14.45 -5.97 6.76
C ARG A 220 14.17 -4.93 7.83
N LEU A 221 13.32 -5.27 8.76
CA LEU A 221 13.00 -4.38 9.87
C LEU A 221 14.03 -4.57 10.99
N SER A 222 14.98 -3.65 11.09
CA SER A 222 15.94 -3.67 12.19
C SER A 222 15.26 -3.17 13.47
N SER A 223 15.35 -3.96 14.54
CA SER A 223 14.93 -3.56 15.89
C SER A 223 15.85 -2.52 16.52
N LYS A 224 16.92 -2.12 15.85
CA LYS A 224 17.86 -1.10 16.33
C LYS A 224 17.24 0.28 16.18
N ASN A 225 16.73 0.82 17.28
CA ASN A 225 16.42 2.24 17.37
C ASN A 225 17.73 3.01 17.15
N THR A 226 17.81 3.74 16.03
CA THR A 226 18.94 4.65 15.83
C THR A 226 18.90 5.75 16.89
N SER A 227 20.07 6.09 17.43
CA SER A 227 20.31 7.21 18.33
C SER A 227 19.88 8.54 17.69
N ARG A 228 18.65 8.94 17.74
CA ARG A 228 18.08 10.26 17.36
C ARG A 228 16.56 10.21 17.12
N GLY A 229 15.84 9.21 17.68
CA GLY A 229 14.37 9.16 17.54
C GLY A 229 13.86 8.88 16.13
N LYS A 230 14.63 8.13 15.32
CA LYS A 230 14.21 7.67 14.00
C LYS A 230 14.21 6.14 13.94
N LYS A 231 13.23 5.56 13.25
CA LYS A 231 13.20 4.14 12.89
C LYS A 231 14.06 3.92 11.65
N VAL A 232 14.69 2.76 11.53
CA VAL A 232 15.43 2.37 10.32
C VAL A 232 14.68 1.24 9.64
N ILE A 233 14.41 1.42 8.36
CA ILE A 233 13.95 0.38 7.47
C ILE A 233 15.12 0.08 6.54
N THR A 234 15.64 -1.13 6.60
CA THR A 234 16.73 -1.58 5.73
C THR A 234 16.15 -2.36 4.56
N ILE A 235 16.58 -2.06 3.34
CA ILE A 235 16.21 -2.82 2.15
C ILE A 235 17.44 -3.58 1.68
N GLU A 236 17.33 -4.90 1.58
CA GLU A 236 18.33 -5.80 1.04
C GLU A 236 18.12 -5.93 -0.46
N THR A 237 19.05 -5.38 -1.25
CA THR A 237 18.99 -5.47 -2.71
C THR A 237 19.29 -6.90 -3.19
N PRO A 238 18.90 -7.29 -4.41
CA PRO A 238 19.27 -8.59 -5.01
C PRO A 238 20.78 -8.83 -5.08
N THR A 239 21.58 -7.76 -5.02
CA THR A 239 23.05 -7.82 -4.99
C THR A 239 23.63 -8.06 -3.59
N GLY A 240 22.77 -8.09 -2.54
CA GLY A 240 23.17 -8.24 -1.14
C GLY A 240 23.62 -6.94 -0.47
N GLU A 241 23.43 -5.79 -1.10
CA GLU A 241 23.68 -4.48 -0.51
C GLU A 241 22.53 -4.08 0.41
N LEU A 242 22.85 -3.56 1.59
CA LEU A 242 21.87 -3.09 2.57
C LEU A 242 21.75 -1.57 2.49
N VAL A 243 20.56 -1.06 2.18
CA VAL A 243 20.28 0.38 2.08
C VAL A 243 19.31 0.79 3.18
N ASP A 244 19.75 1.71 4.04
CA ASP A 244 18.98 2.18 5.18
C ASP A 244 18.11 3.39 4.84
N HIS A 245 16.82 3.30 5.17
CA HIS A 245 15.85 4.37 5.05
C HIS A 245 15.46 4.87 6.44
N LEU A 246 15.74 6.15 6.72
CA LEU A 246 15.47 6.78 8.01
C LEU A 246 14.04 7.32 8.06
N VAL A 247 13.22 6.76 8.92
CA VAL A 247 11.81 7.12 9.10
C VAL A 247 11.60 7.80 10.45
N PRO A 248 10.90 8.95 10.51
CA PRO A 248 10.51 9.57 11.77
C PRO A 248 9.66 8.63 12.64
N MET A 249 9.83 8.67 13.97
CA MET A 249 9.11 7.78 14.91
C MET A 249 7.59 7.95 14.89
N ASN A 250 7.11 9.14 14.53
CA ASN A 250 5.68 9.47 14.47
C ASN A 250 4.99 8.96 13.20
N LYS A 251 5.73 8.39 12.25
CA LYS A 251 5.15 7.85 11.01
C LYS A 251 4.84 6.38 11.14
N HIS A 252 3.69 6.01 10.60
CA HIS A 252 3.28 4.62 10.50
C HIS A 252 3.98 3.95 9.31
N VAL A 253 4.63 2.81 9.59
CA VAL A 253 5.29 1.98 8.57
C VAL A 253 4.23 1.04 7.98
N ILE A 254 4.13 1.00 6.65
CA ILE A 254 3.13 0.19 5.94
C ILE A 254 3.71 -1.09 5.33
N VAL A 255 5.02 -1.26 5.39
CA VAL A 255 5.71 -2.47 4.93
C VAL A 255 6.03 -3.40 6.09
N HIS A 256 6.08 -4.69 5.82
CA HIS A 256 6.39 -5.73 6.78
C HIS A 256 7.76 -6.34 6.49
N GLU A 257 8.24 -7.13 7.43
CA GLU A 257 9.47 -7.88 7.23
C GLU A 257 9.28 -8.91 6.12
N ASP A 258 10.31 -9.10 5.28
CA ASP A 258 10.32 -9.94 4.09
C ASP A 258 9.41 -9.49 2.94
N ASP A 259 8.80 -8.29 3.01
CA ASP A 259 8.09 -7.73 1.87
C ASP A 259 9.06 -7.36 0.75
N HIS A 260 8.71 -7.71 -0.49
CA HIS A 260 9.42 -7.22 -1.67
C HIS A 260 8.90 -5.84 -2.03
N VAL A 261 9.80 -4.86 -2.17
CA VAL A 261 9.48 -3.48 -2.56
C VAL A 261 10.19 -3.11 -3.84
N HIS A 262 9.49 -2.39 -4.70
CA HIS A 262 10.03 -1.82 -5.91
C HIS A 262 10.51 -0.39 -5.69
N LEU A 263 11.27 0.09 -6.66
CA LEU A 263 11.75 1.47 -6.67
C LEU A 263 10.55 2.44 -6.63
N GLY A 264 10.54 3.34 -5.64
CA GLY A 264 9.46 4.33 -5.48
C GLY A 264 8.27 3.89 -4.64
N ASP A 265 8.24 2.64 -4.16
CA ASP A 265 7.17 2.17 -3.27
C ASP A 265 7.16 2.92 -1.94
N GLN A 266 5.95 3.14 -1.42
CA GLN A 266 5.78 3.81 -0.13
C GLN A 266 6.13 2.88 1.02
N LEU A 267 7.09 3.29 1.86
CA LEU A 267 7.46 2.60 3.09
C LEU A 267 6.64 3.07 4.29
N THR A 268 6.12 4.30 4.23
CA THR A 268 5.31 4.90 5.31
C THR A 268 4.04 5.54 4.77
N GLU A 269 3.06 5.75 5.64
CA GLU A 269 1.86 6.52 5.32
C GLU A 269 2.21 7.99 4.99
N GLY A 270 1.44 8.57 4.07
CA GLY A 270 1.51 9.98 3.69
C GLY A 270 1.50 10.18 2.19
N PRO A 271 1.32 11.42 1.72
CA PRO A 271 1.42 11.76 0.30
C PRO A 271 2.86 11.66 -0.17
N VAL A 272 3.05 11.21 -1.41
CA VAL A 272 4.39 11.14 -2.02
C VAL A 272 4.85 12.53 -2.43
N SER A 273 6.13 12.83 -2.22
CA SER A 273 6.73 14.07 -2.72
C SER A 273 7.03 13.96 -4.20
N PRO A 274 6.53 14.88 -5.05
CA PRO A 274 6.86 14.88 -6.48
C PRO A 274 8.36 14.96 -6.77
N GLU A 275 9.11 15.70 -5.95
CA GLU A 275 10.56 15.81 -6.06
C GLU A 275 11.24 14.45 -5.84
N GLU A 276 10.83 13.69 -4.82
CA GLU A 276 11.41 12.38 -4.53
C GLU A 276 11.09 11.36 -5.63
N ILE A 277 9.89 11.42 -6.23
CA ILE A 277 9.56 10.57 -7.39
C ILE A 277 10.48 10.91 -8.56
N LEU A 278 10.71 12.19 -8.84
CA LEU A 278 11.58 12.60 -9.93
C LEU A 278 13.01 12.10 -9.74
N ASP A 279 13.52 12.20 -8.50
CA ASP A 279 14.89 11.82 -8.17
C ASP A 279 15.10 10.30 -8.20
N VAL A 280 14.10 9.53 -7.77
CA VAL A 280 14.20 8.09 -7.60
C VAL A 280 13.69 7.34 -8.82
N CYS A 281 12.47 7.64 -9.26
CA CYS A 281 11.77 6.89 -10.31
C CYS A 281 11.90 7.53 -11.70
N GLY A 282 12.38 8.77 -11.76
CA GLY A 282 12.58 9.51 -13.00
C GLY A 282 11.32 10.24 -13.51
N LYS A 283 11.48 10.83 -14.72
CA LYS A 283 10.51 11.75 -15.30
C LYS A 283 9.18 11.09 -15.68
N GLU A 284 9.23 9.89 -16.23
CA GLU A 284 8.03 9.19 -16.75
C GLU A 284 7.08 8.82 -15.61
N SER A 285 7.61 8.24 -14.54
CA SER A 285 6.85 7.89 -13.34
C SER A 285 6.25 9.12 -12.65
N LEU A 286 6.97 10.25 -12.63
CA LEU A 286 6.44 11.50 -12.11
C LEU A 286 5.27 12.02 -12.97
N GLN A 287 5.36 11.92 -14.30
CA GLN A 287 4.28 12.35 -15.20
C GLN A 287 3.02 11.55 -14.94
N GLU A 288 3.15 10.22 -14.88
CA GLU A 288 2.02 9.32 -14.57
C GLU A 288 1.42 9.63 -13.19
N HIS A 289 2.26 9.77 -12.17
CA HIS A 289 1.81 10.09 -10.81
C HIS A 289 1.01 11.40 -10.77
N LEU A 290 1.51 12.47 -11.38
CA LEU A 290 0.81 13.77 -11.38
C LEU A 290 -0.52 13.71 -12.13
N VAL A 291 -0.58 13.02 -13.27
CA VAL A 291 -1.83 12.84 -14.03
C VAL A 291 -2.84 12.08 -13.19
N ASN A 292 -2.44 10.98 -12.57
CA ASN A 292 -3.32 10.14 -11.75
C ASN A 292 -3.85 10.89 -10.53
N GLU A 293 -2.99 11.60 -9.78
CA GLU A 293 -3.38 12.39 -8.61
C GLU A 293 -4.37 13.50 -8.96
N VAL A 294 -4.11 14.24 -10.03
CA VAL A 294 -5.03 15.31 -10.49
C VAL A 294 -6.36 14.72 -10.93
N GLN A 295 -6.34 13.64 -11.70
CA GLN A 295 -7.55 12.95 -12.15
C GLN A 295 -8.36 12.38 -10.98
N GLU A 296 -7.70 11.84 -9.96
CA GLU A 296 -8.39 11.36 -8.77
C GLU A 296 -9.18 12.48 -8.09
N VAL A 297 -8.60 13.67 -7.93
CA VAL A 297 -9.30 14.83 -7.36
C VAL A 297 -10.52 15.20 -8.18
N TYR A 298 -10.43 15.21 -9.52
CA TYR A 298 -11.58 15.53 -10.37
C TYR A 298 -12.65 14.44 -10.36
N ARG A 299 -12.25 13.17 -10.40
CA ARG A 299 -13.17 12.01 -10.32
C ARG A 299 -13.94 11.98 -9.00
N LEU A 300 -13.28 12.29 -7.87
CA LEU A 300 -13.93 12.42 -6.56
C LEU A 300 -15.00 13.51 -6.53
N GLN A 301 -14.91 14.51 -7.41
CA GLN A 301 -15.90 15.58 -7.56
C GLN A 301 -16.93 15.30 -8.67
N GLY A 302 -16.91 14.11 -9.25
CA GLY A 302 -17.82 13.73 -10.34
C GLY A 302 -17.57 14.48 -11.65
N VAL A 303 -16.33 14.98 -11.84
CA VAL A 303 -15.93 15.68 -13.08
C VAL A 303 -15.03 14.77 -13.88
N GLU A 304 -15.46 14.41 -15.08
CA GLU A 304 -14.65 13.65 -16.03
C GLU A 304 -13.89 14.62 -16.95
N ILE A 305 -12.57 14.54 -16.92
CA ILE A 305 -11.65 15.30 -17.78
C ILE A 305 -10.77 14.30 -18.55
N ASN A 306 -10.57 14.53 -19.82
CA ASN A 306 -9.64 13.72 -20.59
C ASN A 306 -8.19 13.97 -20.13
N ASP A 307 -7.41 12.91 -19.94
CA ASP A 307 -6.03 12.93 -19.44
C ASP A 307 -5.14 13.87 -20.23
N LYS A 308 -5.36 14.01 -21.55
CA LYS A 308 -4.60 14.88 -22.45
C LYS A 308 -4.51 16.33 -21.97
N HIS A 309 -5.56 16.84 -21.30
CA HIS A 309 -5.55 18.22 -20.79
C HIS A 309 -4.59 18.38 -19.62
N VAL A 310 -4.51 17.37 -18.74
CA VAL A 310 -3.59 17.34 -17.61
C VAL A 310 -2.16 17.07 -18.09
N GLU A 311 -1.99 16.13 -19.02
CA GLU A 311 -0.68 15.77 -19.59
C GLU A 311 0.02 16.97 -20.25
N ILE A 312 -0.72 17.84 -20.94
CA ILE A 312 -0.16 19.07 -21.54
C ILE A 312 0.43 19.98 -20.46
N ILE A 313 -0.26 20.13 -19.33
CA ILE A 313 0.20 20.98 -18.22
C ILE A 313 1.45 20.35 -17.58
N VAL A 314 1.39 19.04 -17.28
CA VAL A 314 2.52 18.30 -16.70
C VAL A 314 3.75 18.34 -17.61
N ARG A 315 3.56 18.23 -18.92
CA ARG A 315 4.65 18.40 -19.89
C ARG A 315 5.31 19.77 -19.79
N GLN A 316 4.52 20.84 -19.57
CA GLN A 316 5.06 22.20 -19.42
C GLN A 316 5.80 22.37 -18.09
N MET A 317 5.36 21.71 -17.01
CA MET A 317 6.07 21.72 -15.73
C MET A 317 7.49 21.15 -15.84
N LEU A 318 7.66 20.11 -16.67
CA LEU A 318 8.93 19.40 -16.88
C LEU A 318 9.75 19.90 -18.10
N ARG A 319 9.46 21.10 -18.56
CA ARG A 319 10.12 21.68 -19.72
C ARG A 319 11.53 22.18 -19.43
N LYS A 320 11.78 22.67 -18.21
CA LYS A 320 13.04 23.29 -17.81
C LYS A 320 13.96 22.31 -17.11
N VAL A 321 15.26 22.51 -17.29
CA VAL A 321 16.34 21.81 -16.60
C VAL A 321 17.22 22.80 -15.85
N VAL A 322 17.82 22.37 -14.76
CA VAL A 322 18.77 23.18 -13.97
C VAL A 322 20.18 22.73 -14.34
N ILE A 323 21.03 23.69 -14.66
CA ILE A 323 22.43 23.43 -15.00
C ILE A 323 23.22 23.16 -13.73
N THR A 324 23.72 21.93 -13.59
CA THR A 324 24.59 21.52 -12.47
C THR A 324 26.08 21.66 -12.80
N GLU A 325 26.45 21.40 -14.05
CA GLU A 325 27.83 21.53 -14.52
C GLU A 325 27.82 22.23 -15.88
N PRO A 326 28.21 23.52 -15.97
CA PRO A 326 28.12 24.27 -17.21
C PRO A 326 29.18 23.86 -18.27
N GLY A 327 30.24 23.14 -17.83
CA GLY A 327 31.33 22.76 -18.76
C GLY A 327 31.90 23.92 -19.52
N ASN A 328 31.99 23.78 -20.86
CA ASN A 328 32.50 24.84 -21.78
C ASN A 328 31.36 25.63 -22.44
N THR A 329 30.17 25.67 -21.85
CA THR A 329 29.01 26.41 -22.36
C THR A 329 28.93 27.83 -21.75
N GLU A 330 28.08 28.69 -22.32
CA GLU A 330 27.81 30.03 -21.78
C GLU A 330 26.87 30.04 -20.57
N PHE A 331 26.37 28.85 -20.12
CA PHE A 331 25.47 28.72 -18.98
C PHE A 331 26.22 28.89 -17.66
N LEU A 332 25.50 29.36 -16.64
CA LEU A 332 25.99 29.46 -15.27
C LEU A 332 25.44 28.29 -14.43
N TRP A 333 26.15 27.95 -13.38
CA TRP A 333 25.67 26.97 -12.38
C TRP A 333 24.35 27.45 -11.74
N GLY A 334 23.32 26.60 -11.76
CA GLY A 334 22.00 26.93 -11.24
C GLY A 334 21.05 27.61 -12.23
N ASP A 335 21.48 27.89 -13.45
CA ASP A 335 20.61 28.46 -14.49
C ASP A 335 19.48 27.47 -14.83
N GLN A 336 18.28 28.01 -15.02
CA GLN A 336 17.11 27.27 -15.49
C GLN A 336 16.89 27.53 -16.98
N VAL A 337 17.21 26.55 -17.80
CA VAL A 337 17.09 26.65 -19.26
C VAL A 337 16.03 25.68 -19.79
N ASP A 338 15.46 26.02 -20.94
CA ASP A 338 14.56 25.06 -21.61
C ASP A 338 15.38 23.87 -22.13
N LYS A 339 14.81 22.66 -21.97
CA LYS A 339 15.47 21.41 -22.40
C LYS A 339 15.88 21.46 -23.87
N THR A 340 15.06 22.05 -24.74
CA THR A 340 15.36 22.23 -26.18
C THR A 340 16.51 23.17 -26.47
N THR A 341 16.90 24.03 -25.51
CA THR A 341 18.05 24.91 -25.61
C THR A 341 19.31 24.26 -25.05
N PHE A 342 19.11 23.32 -24.13
CA PHE A 342 20.19 22.53 -23.53
C PHE A 342 20.66 21.40 -24.45
N ASP A 343 19.74 20.69 -25.13
CA ASP A 343 20.02 19.63 -26.11
C ASP A 343 20.61 20.19 -27.39
#